data_26c2f31deeca76d81747c726a19bc872
#
_entry.id   26c2f31deeca76d81747c726a19bc872
#
_cell.length_a   1.000
_cell.length_b   1.000
_cell.length_c   1.000
_cell.angle_alpha   90.00
_cell.angle_beta   90.00
_cell.angle_gamma   90.00
#
_symmetry.space_group_name_H-M   'P 1'
#
loop_
_entity.id
_entity.type
_entity.pdbx_description
1 polymer ?
#
loop_
_entity_poly.entity_id
_entity_poly.type
_entity_poly.pdbx_seq_one_letter_code
_entity_poly.pdbx_strand_id
1 'polypeptide(L)'
;MRYMLMMHAPRGNGDWAVMNWKPEELKAHIEFMTTFNKALKASGQLVGAEGLAMPSDARIVRATSGAAPAVTDGPYPEAKEFLAGYWIVDVGSPEEAYEIAGRASAAPGPGGTPLNMPIEVRQVMSGPPPVD
;
A
#
# COMPACT_ATOMS: atom_id res chain seq x y z
N MET A 1 -17.14 -8.02 -5.21
CA MET A 1 -16.85 -6.61 -4.86
C MET A 1 -15.35 -6.44 -4.73
N ARG A 2 -14.81 -5.43 -5.37
CA ARG A 2 -13.37 -5.16 -5.31
C ARG A 2 -13.07 -4.02 -4.37
N TYR A 3 -12.02 -4.19 -3.59
CA TYR A 3 -11.54 -3.17 -2.64
C TYR A 3 -10.04 -2.96 -2.81
N MET A 4 -9.62 -1.72 -2.73
CA MET A 4 -8.22 -1.36 -2.66
C MET A 4 -7.82 -1.16 -1.21
N LEU A 5 -6.79 -1.87 -0.78
CA LEU A 5 -6.24 -1.79 0.56
C LEU A 5 -4.91 -1.04 0.43
N MET A 6 -4.84 0.16 1.01
CA MET A 6 -3.69 1.05 0.83
C MET A 6 -2.91 1.17 2.11
N MET A 7 -1.63 0.83 2.03
CA MET A 7 -0.72 0.94 3.16
C MET A 7 -0.02 2.30 3.09
N HIS A 8 -0.38 3.20 4.00
CA HIS A 8 0.26 4.50 4.14
C HIS A 8 1.30 4.43 5.25
N ALA A 9 2.48 4.96 4.97
CA ALA A 9 3.57 5.02 5.93
C ALA A 9 3.89 6.48 6.27
N PRO A 10 4.32 6.76 7.51
CA PRO A 10 4.71 8.12 7.87
C PRO A 10 5.99 8.53 7.17
N ARG A 11 6.07 9.81 6.81
CA ARG A 11 7.31 10.40 6.30
C ARG A 11 8.25 10.68 7.47
N GLY A 12 9.54 10.54 7.21
CA GLY A 12 10.57 10.80 8.21
C GLY A 12 11.01 9.55 8.94
N ASN A 13 11.58 9.73 10.12
CA ASN A 13 12.10 8.65 10.93
C ASN A 13 11.00 8.08 11.81
N GLY A 14 10.95 6.77 11.91
CA GLY A 14 10.00 6.04 12.74
C GLY A 14 10.23 4.56 12.57
N ASP A 15 9.40 3.77 13.21
CA ASP A 15 9.51 2.30 13.14
C ASP A 15 9.36 1.77 11.72
N TRP A 16 8.73 2.56 10.85
CA TRP A 16 8.58 2.22 9.44
C TRP A 16 9.84 2.51 8.62
N ALA A 17 10.85 3.14 9.21
CA ALA A 17 12.10 3.40 8.49
C ALA A 17 12.83 2.08 8.25
N VAL A 18 12.42 1.37 7.21
CA VAL A 18 12.90 0.01 6.85
C VAL A 18 14.41 -0.05 6.75
N MET A 19 15.03 1.08 6.40
CA MET A 19 16.49 1.21 6.32
C MET A 19 17.17 0.98 7.67
N ASN A 20 16.43 1.17 8.78
CA ASN A 20 16.97 1.03 10.14
C ASN A 20 16.65 -0.33 10.76
N TRP A 21 15.93 -1.20 10.03
CA TRP A 21 15.61 -2.53 10.53
C TRP A 21 16.82 -3.45 10.46
N LYS A 22 16.88 -4.37 11.40
CA LYS A 22 17.87 -5.44 11.30
C LYS A 22 17.54 -6.35 10.12
N PRO A 23 18.56 -6.97 9.48
CA PRO A 23 18.32 -7.85 8.34
C PRO A 23 17.31 -8.97 8.62
N GLU A 24 17.35 -9.57 9.80
CA GLU A 24 16.41 -10.63 10.17
C GLU A 24 14.98 -10.11 10.36
N GLU A 25 14.81 -8.87 10.76
CA GLU A 25 13.50 -8.24 10.90
C GLU A 25 12.89 -7.97 9.53
N LEU A 26 13.68 -7.45 8.62
CA LEU A 26 13.24 -7.21 7.24
C LEU A 26 12.90 -8.54 6.56
N LYS A 27 13.72 -9.57 6.77
CA LYS A 27 13.47 -10.89 6.21
C LYS A 27 12.13 -11.46 6.69
N ALA A 28 11.86 -11.36 7.98
CA ALA A 28 10.61 -11.85 8.56
C ALA A 28 9.40 -11.11 7.99
N HIS A 29 9.52 -9.81 7.79
CA HIS A 29 8.47 -9.00 7.17
C HIS A 29 8.20 -9.44 5.72
N ILE A 30 9.25 -9.61 4.93
CA ILE A 30 9.14 -10.04 3.54
C ILE A 30 8.53 -11.44 3.45
N GLU A 31 8.94 -12.36 4.32
CA GLU A 31 8.39 -13.71 4.37
C GLU A 31 6.90 -13.68 4.70
N PHE A 32 6.50 -12.84 5.65
CA PHE A 32 5.09 -12.65 6.00
C PHE A 32 4.30 -12.17 4.77
N MET A 33 4.77 -11.14 4.10
CA MET A 33 4.08 -10.58 2.94
C MET A 33 3.99 -11.58 1.80
N THR A 34 5.05 -12.33 1.56
CA THR A 34 5.06 -13.36 0.53
C THR A 34 4.03 -14.45 0.81
N THR A 35 3.99 -14.95 2.05
CA THR A 35 3.05 -15.98 2.48
C THR A 35 1.62 -15.46 2.44
N PHE A 36 1.41 -14.24 2.89
CA PHE A 36 0.12 -13.57 2.90
C PHE A 36 -0.43 -13.44 1.46
N ASN A 37 0.38 -12.96 0.55
CA ASN A 37 -0.02 -12.80 -0.85
C ASN A 37 -0.31 -14.14 -1.52
N LYS A 38 0.48 -15.17 -1.22
CA LYS A 38 0.23 -16.52 -1.72
C LYS A 38 -1.11 -17.07 -1.25
N ALA A 39 -1.43 -16.86 0.03
CA ALA A 39 -2.70 -17.32 0.59
C ALA A 39 -3.89 -16.62 -0.06
N LEU A 40 -3.80 -15.31 -0.27
CA LEU A 40 -4.83 -14.54 -0.96
C LEU A 40 -5.01 -15.01 -2.41
N LYS A 41 -3.90 -15.29 -3.09
CA LYS A 41 -3.94 -15.78 -4.46
C LYS A 41 -4.58 -17.16 -4.52
N ALA A 42 -4.22 -18.05 -3.60
CA ALA A 42 -4.78 -19.42 -3.54
C ALA A 42 -6.27 -19.41 -3.27
N SER A 43 -6.77 -18.46 -2.47
CA SER A 43 -8.21 -18.33 -2.18
C SER A 43 -8.99 -17.69 -3.32
N GLY A 44 -8.32 -17.18 -4.35
CA GLY A 44 -8.96 -16.46 -5.46
C GLY A 44 -9.33 -15.03 -5.14
N GLN A 45 -8.97 -14.52 -3.96
CA GLN A 45 -9.33 -13.18 -3.54
C GLN A 45 -8.37 -12.09 -4.04
N LEU A 46 -7.14 -12.44 -4.41
CA LEU A 46 -6.15 -11.46 -4.84
C LEU A 46 -6.32 -11.09 -6.31
N VAL A 47 -6.60 -9.82 -6.58
CA VAL A 47 -6.59 -9.26 -7.94
C VAL A 47 -5.21 -8.74 -8.29
N GLY A 48 -4.55 -8.04 -7.37
CA GLY A 48 -3.20 -7.53 -7.55
C GLY A 48 -2.65 -6.95 -6.26
N ALA A 49 -1.33 -6.88 -6.18
CA ALA A 49 -0.63 -6.28 -5.03
C ALA A 49 0.72 -5.76 -5.50
N GLU A 50 1.10 -4.58 -5.06
CA GLU A 50 2.39 -3.98 -5.40
C GLU A 50 2.96 -3.19 -4.24
N GLY A 51 4.25 -3.34 -4.00
CA GLY A 51 5.01 -2.43 -3.17
C GLY A 51 5.55 -1.29 -4.03
N LEU A 52 5.66 -0.13 -3.47
CA LEU A 52 6.12 1.06 -4.18
C LEU A 52 7.51 1.48 -3.71
N ALA A 53 8.27 2.11 -4.60
CA ALA A 53 9.57 2.67 -4.26
C ALA A 53 9.43 3.77 -3.20
N MET A 54 10.53 4.09 -2.55
CA MET A 54 10.56 5.12 -1.51
C MET A 54 10.14 6.48 -2.07
N PRO A 55 9.58 7.37 -1.22
CA PRO A 55 9.07 8.67 -1.69
C PRO A 55 10.13 9.54 -2.37
N SER A 56 11.41 9.36 -2.07
CA SER A 56 12.47 10.07 -2.77
C SER A 56 12.49 9.82 -4.28
N ASP A 57 11.94 8.68 -4.72
CA ASP A 57 11.86 8.34 -6.14
C ASP A 57 10.56 8.81 -6.79
N ALA A 58 9.64 9.39 -6.02
CA ALA A 58 8.37 9.86 -6.54
C ALA A 58 8.55 11.14 -7.38
N ARG A 59 7.74 11.29 -8.40
CA ARG A 59 7.72 12.47 -9.25
C ARG A 59 6.29 12.93 -9.45
N ILE A 60 6.11 14.23 -9.51
CA ILE A 60 4.82 14.84 -9.83
C ILE A 60 4.88 15.29 -11.29
N VAL A 61 3.92 14.87 -12.07
CA VAL A 61 3.87 15.17 -13.50
C VAL A 61 2.61 15.95 -13.80
N ARG A 62 2.76 17.09 -14.48
CA ARG A 62 1.66 17.95 -14.89
C ARG A 62 1.72 18.19 -16.39
N ALA A 63 0.55 18.23 -17.01
CA ALA A 63 0.46 18.63 -18.41
C ALA A 63 0.80 20.10 -18.55
N THR A 64 1.45 20.43 -19.66
CA THR A 64 1.71 21.82 -20.05
C THR A 64 1.10 22.06 -21.44
N SER A 65 0.70 23.31 -21.71
CA SER A 65 0.05 23.64 -22.97
C SER A 65 1.04 23.51 -24.15
N GLY A 66 0.80 22.51 -25.02
CA GLY A 66 1.56 22.34 -26.26
C GLY A 66 3.03 21.94 -26.11
N ALA A 67 3.44 21.44 -24.94
CA ALA A 67 4.83 21.05 -24.66
C ALA A 67 4.90 19.72 -23.91
N ALA A 68 6.12 19.24 -23.68
CA ALA A 68 6.34 18.07 -22.83
C ALA A 68 5.84 18.32 -21.41
N PRO A 69 5.37 17.29 -20.69
CA PRO A 69 4.89 17.47 -19.32
C PRO A 69 5.97 18.03 -18.39
N ALA A 70 5.55 18.84 -17.43
CA ALA A 70 6.43 19.28 -16.34
C ALA A 70 6.58 18.15 -15.34
N VAL A 71 7.82 17.81 -14.99
CA VAL A 71 8.15 16.77 -14.02
C VAL A 71 8.89 17.40 -12.84
N THR A 72 8.33 17.27 -11.66
CA THR A 72 8.93 17.80 -10.43
C THR A 72 9.09 16.70 -9.40
N ASP A 73 9.92 16.95 -8.39
CA ASP A 73 10.10 16.00 -7.31
C ASP A 73 8.80 15.84 -6.51
N GLY A 74 8.52 14.61 -6.15
CA GLY A 74 7.40 14.26 -5.28
C GLY A 74 7.90 13.52 -4.05
N PRO A 75 7.00 13.15 -3.17
CA PRO A 75 5.58 13.52 -3.11
C PRO A 75 5.38 15.00 -2.71
N TYR A 76 4.12 15.42 -2.54
CA TYR A 76 3.85 16.79 -2.11
C TYR A 76 4.56 17.09 -0.79
N PRO A 77 5.26 18.25 -0.67
CA PRO A 77 6.06 18.54 0.53
C PRO A 77 5.26 18.55 1.83
N GLU A 78 4.00 18.95 1.77
CA GLU A 78 3.10 19.01 2.92
C GLU A 78 2.53 17.66 3.34
N ALA A 79 2.70 16.61 2.56
CA ALA A 79 2.17 15.29 2.89
C ALA A 79 2.92 14.71 4.08
N LYS A 80 2.17 14.24 5.09
CA LYS A 80 2.72 13.62 6.29
C LYS A 80 2.92 12.12 6.12
N GLU A 81 2.27 11.54 5.13
CA GLU A 81 2.32 10.12 4.84
C GLU A 81 2.55 9.92 3.35
N PHE A 82 2.99 8.71 3.00
CA PHE A 82 3.14 8.31 1.60
C PHE A 82 2.55 6.92 1.41
N LEU A 83 2.08 6.63 0.22
CA LEU A 83 1.59 5.31 -0.14
C LEU A 83 2.78 4.37 -0.32
N ALA A 84 2.88 3.36 0.54
CA ALA A 84 3.99 2.39 0.51
C ALA A 84 3.67 1.17 -0.36
N GLY A 85 2.39 0.83 -0.50
CA GLY A 85 1.97 -0.30 -1.28
C GLY A 85 0.46 -0.47 -1.22
N TYR A 86 -0.05 -1.41 -2.00
CA TYR A 86 -1.48 -1.67 -2.01
C TYR A 86 -1.79 -3.10 -2.42
N TRP A 87 -2.99 -3.53 -2.08
CA TRP A 87 -3.62 -4.74 -2.59
C TRP A 87 -4.95 -4.37 -3.22
N ILE A 88 -5.35 -5.12 -4.24
CA ILE A 88 -6.72 -5.11 -4.71
C ILE A 88 -7.26 -6.52 -4.50
N VAL A 89 -8.37 -6.62 -3.76
CA VAL A 89 -9.00 -7.89 -3.43
C VAL A 89 -10.42 -7.94 -3.96
N ASP A 90 -10.87 -9.14 -4.33
CA ASP A 90 -12.24 -9.40 -4.74
C ASP A 90 -12.90 -10.26 -3.66
N VAL A 91 -13.89 -9.71 -2.99
CA VAL A 91 -14.50 -10.29 -1.80
C VAL A 91 -16.03 -10.18 -1.88
N GLY A 92 -16.71 -10.94 -1.01
CA GLY A 92 -18.16 -10.95 -0.98
C GLY A 92 -18.79 -9.84 -0.16
N SER A 93 -18.01 -9.18 0.72
CA SER A 93 -18.53 -8.15 1.60
C SER A 93 -17.42 -7.18 2.03
N PRO A 94 -17.77 -5.97 2.49
CA PRO A 94 -16.80 -5.05 3.07
C PRO A 94 -16.07 -5.65 4.27
N GLU A 95 -16.76 -6.44 5.08
CA GLU A 95 -16.21 -7.05 6.30
C GLU A 95 -15.06 -8.01 5.96
N GLU A 96 -15.16 -8.74 4.85
CA GLU A 96 -14.06 -9.59 4.38
C GLU A 96 -12.83 -8.76 4.02
N ALA A 97 -13.05 -7.60 3.38
CA ALA A 97 -11.95 -6.69 3.06
C ALA A 97 -11.28 -6.16 4.34
N TYR A 98 -12.07 -5.82 5.36
CA TYR A 98 -11.53 -5.34 6.63
C TYR A 98 -10.72 -6.43 7.34
N GLU A 99 -11.16 -7.67 7.29
CA GLU A 99 -10.41 -8.78 7.87
C GLU A 99 -9.05 -8.94 7.20
N ILE A 100 -9.04 -8.91 5.87
CA ILE A 100 -7.79 -9.00 5.10
C ILE A 100 -6.86 -7.84 5.44
N ALA A 101 -7.40 -6.61 5.49
CA ALA A 101 -6.63 -5.43 5.85
C ALA A 101 -6.05 -5.53 7.26
N GLY A 102 -6.84 -6.05 8.21
CA GLY A 102 -6.37 -6.27 9.58
C GLY A 102 -5.20 -7.22 9.66
N ARG A 103 -5.23 -8.31 8.89
CA ARG A 103 -4.11 -9.25 8.82
C ARG A 103 -2.87 -8.61 8.22
N ALA A 104 -3.03 -7.84 7.14
CA ALA A 104 -1.92 -7.12 6.53
C ALA A 104 -1.31 -6.09 7.48
N SER A 105 -2.15 -5.39 8.22
CA SER A 105 -1.74 -4.39 9.22
C SER A 105 -0.86 -4.99 10.31
N ALA A 106 -1.06 -6.26 10.63
CA ALA A 106 -0.33 -6.96 11.69
C ALA A 106 1.01 -7.54 11.23
N ALA A 107 1.49 -7.23 10.03
CA ALA A 107 2.78 -7.70 9.55
C ALA A 107 3.88 -7.36 10.57
N PRO A 108 4.85 -8.27 10.78
CA PRO A 108 5.88 -8.05 11.80
C PRO A 108 6.85 -6.93 11.39
N GLY A 109 7.29 -6.17 12.38
CA GLY A 109 8.27 -5.13 12.26
C GLY A 109 9.44 -5.35 13.21
N PRO A 110 10.05 -4.26 13.70
CA PRO A 110 11.17 -4.37 14.64
C PRO A 110 10.81 -5.22 15.87
N GLY A 111 11.71 -6.12 16.22
CA GLY A 111 11.50 -7.04 17.34
C GLY A 111 10.45 -8.11 17.11
N GLY A 112 9.97 -8.29 15.86
CA GLY A 112 8.91 -9.23 15.54
C GLY A 112 7.52 -8.76 15.97
N THR A 113 7.42 -7.54 16.51
CA THR A 113 6.17 -6.96 16.98
C THR A 113 5.30 -6.54 15.77
N PRO A 114 3.98 -6.78 15.81
CA PRO A 114 3.10 -6.30 14.74
C PRO A 114 3.23 -4.80 14.53
N LEU A 115 3.32 -4.38 13.28
CA LEU A 115 3.43 -2.96 12.93
C LEU A 115 2.16 -2.19 13.27
N ASN A 116 1.00 -2.84 13.10
CA ASN A 116 -0.31 -2.21 13.30
C ASN A 116 -0.48 -0.94 12.49
N MET A 117 0.06 -0.93 11.27
CA MET A 117 -0.07 0.23 10.39
C MET A 117 -1.49 0.39 9.90
N PRO A 118 -2.01 1.63 9.88
CA PRO A 118 -3.33 1.86 9.31
C PRO A 118 -3.36 1.48 7.84
N ILE A 119 -4.43 0.79 7.45
CA ILE A 119 -4.66 0.44 6.05
C ILE A 119 -6.00 1.05 5.63
N GLU A 120 -5.93 1.93 4.66
CA GLU A 120 -7.14 2.55 4.11
C GLU A 120 -7.82 1.57 3.16
N VAL A 121 -9.12 1.36 3.34
CA VAL A 121 -9.91 0.43 2.54
C VAL A 121 -10.93 1.22 1.74
N ARG A 122 -10.84 1.14 0.41
CA ARG A 122 -11.79 1.83 -0.48
C ARG A 122 -12.30 0.89 -1.54
N GLN A 123 -13.60 0.94 -1.79
CA GLN A 123 -14.19 0.14 -2.85
C GLN A 123 -13.73 0.65 -4.22
N VAL A 124 -13.34 -0.28 -5.09
CA VAL A 124 -13.02 0.04 -6.48
C VAL A 124 -14.33 0.09 -7.26
N MET A 125 -14.54 1.18 -7.96
CA MET A 125 -15.74 1.34 -8.78
C MET A 125 -15.68 0.42 -9.99
N SER A 126 -16.81 -0.15 -10.37
CA SER A 126 -16.92 -1.00 -11.55
C SER A 126 -16.87 -0.21 -12.86
N GLY A 127 -17.03 1.09 -12.77
CA GLY A 127 -16.97 2.01 -13.90
C GLY A 127 -17.13 3.45 -13.44
N PRO A 128 -17.08 4.45 -14.35
CA PRO A 128 -17.29 5.83 -13.97
C PRO A 128 -18.72 6.04 -13.46
N PRO A 129 -18.95 7.08 -12.62
CA PRO A 129 -20.30 7.40 -12.21
C PRO A 129 -21.18 7.74 -13.42
N PRO A 130 -22.48 7.45 -13.35
CA PRO A 130 -23.39 7.78 -14.45
C PRO A 130 -23.43 9.29 -14.66
N VAL A 131 -23.48 9.69 -15.94
CA VAL A 131 -23.55 11.10 -16.34
C VAL A 131 -24.87 11.28 -17.07
N ASP A 132 -25.77 12.06 -16.50
CA ASP A 132 -27.09 12.36 -17.08
C ASP A 132 -27.08 13.68 -17.85
#